data_a0701739b1997b7cae46fac69dd0109c
#
_entry.id   a0701739b1997b7cae46fac69dd0109c
#
_cell.length_a   1.000
_cell.length_b   1.000
_cell.length_c   1.000
_cell.angle_alpha   90.00
_cell.angle_beta   90.00
_cell.angle_gamma   90.00
#
_symmetry.space_group_name_H-M   'P 1'
#
loop_
_entity.id
_entity.type
_entity.pdbx_description
1 polymer ?
#
loop_
_entity_poly.entity_id
_entity_poly.type
_entity_poly.pdbx_seq_one_letter_code
_entity_poly.pdbx_strand_id
1 'polypeptide(L)'
;DASVWIPYQGKRLKSNQRVYWKVRSYTNRGETEWSEPARWGMGPLGEIHWGGRWIGWDAAFAWDREDSHSRLSSRYLRTEFKTQAKEIKYATLHLCGLGMYELFINGQRIGDQVLAPAPSDYRRTVLYNSFDVTKQVAGGNADNAIGVTLGNGRFYTMRQNYKPYKIPTFGYPKLRLNLIIEYTDGSIQRINSDEKWRLTA
;
A
#
# COMPACT_ATOMS: atom_id res chain seq x y z
N ASP A 1 34.91 0.36 14.87
CA ASP A 1 34.42 0.59 13.51
C ASP A 1 33.29 -0.41 13.21
N ALA A 2 32.06 0.10 13.08
CA ALA A 2 30.91 -0.71 12.70
C ALA A 2 30.68 -0.59 11.20
N SER A 3 30.78 -1.68 10.48
CA SER A 3 30.46 -1.75 9.03
C SER A 3 29.05 -2.25 8.76
N VAL A 4 28.33 -2.70 9.80
CA VAL A 4 26.96 -3.23 9.75
C VAL A 4 26.15 -2.68 10.93
N TRP A 5 24.83 -2.62 10.78
CA TRP A 5 23.91 -2.15 11.82
C TRP A 5 24.19 -0.73 12.30
N ILE A 6 24.62 0.17 11.40
CA ILE A 6 24.85 1.57 11.74
C ILE A 6 23.51 2.23 12.03
N PRO A 7 23.21 2.65 13.28
CA PRO A 7 21.96 3.27 13.62
C PRO A 7 21.85 4.65 12.99
N TYR A 8 20.68 5.01 12.53
CA TYR A 8 20.41 6.36 12.05
C TYR A 8 20.49 7.37 13.20
N GLN A 9 21.38 8.33 13.09
CA GLN A 9 21.63 9.39 14.10
C GLN A 9 21.21 10.79 13.62
N GLY A 10 20.49 10.87 12.50
CA GLY A 10 20.04 12.12 11.92
C GLY A 10 18.79 12.70 12.62
N LYS A 11 18.23 13.75 12.04
CA LYS A 11 16.99 14.36 12.51
C LYS A 11 15.85 13.36 12.50
N ARG A 12 14.93 13.44 13.50
CA ARG A 12 13.76 12.55 13.58
C ARG A 12 12.96 12.60 12.27
N LEU A 13 12.73 11.44 11.70
CA LEU A 13 11.99 11.28 10.46
C LEU A 13 10.49 11.49 10.69
N LYS A 14 9.81 12.01 9.68
CA LYS A 14 8.35 12.28 9.69
C LYS A 14 7.63 11.33 8.74
N SER A 15 6.34 11.09 8.99
CA SER A 15 5.49 10.33 8.06
C SER A 15 5.51 10.94 6.66
N ASN A 16 5.62 10.08 5.66
CA ASN A 16 5.64 10.44 4.23
C ASN A 16 6.83 11.33 3.82
N GLN A 17 7.82 11.47 4.68
CA GLN A 17 9.03 12.25 4.37
C GLN A 17 9.87 11.54 3.32
N ARG A 18 10.33 12.27 2.30
CA ARG A 18 11.37 11.81 1.38
C ARG A 18 12.74 12.08 1.98
N VAL A 19 13.62 11.10 1.91
CA VAL A 19 14.98 11.16 2.43
C VAL A 19 15.94 10.85 1.29
N TYR A 20 16.96 11.67 1.17
CA TYR A 20 18.06 11.47 0.23
C TYR A 20 19.33 11.15 1.00
N TRP A 21 20.12 10.25 0.48
CA TRP A 21 21.37 9.84 1.09
C TRP A 21 22.41 9.51 0.05
N LYS A 22 23.65 9.65 0.43
CA LYS A 22 24.82 9.22 -0.34
C LYS A 22 25.88 8.68 0.60
N VAL A 23 26.75 7.85 0.12
CA VAL A 23 27.83 7.23 0.89
C VAL A 23 29.18 7.49 0.25
N ARG A 24 30.20 7.49 1.07
CA ARG A 24 31.60 7.31 0.66
C ARG A 24 32.27 6.37 1.61
N SER A 25 33.29 5.67 1.15
CA SER A 25 34.07 4.73 1.95
C SER A 25 35.45 5.29 2.28
N TYR A 26 35.92 4.98 3.47
CA TYR A 26 37.26 5.25 3.88
C TYR A 26 38.05 3.94 3.80
N THR A 27 39.13 3.92 3.03
CA THR A 27 39.94 2.73 2.81
C THR A 27 41.37 3.02 3.18
N ASN A 28 42.23 1.99 3.24
CA ASN A 28 43.66 2.14 3.40
C ASN A 28 44.36 2.86 2.22
N ARG A 29 43.60 3.12 1.11
CA ARG A 29 44.08 3.88 -0.05
C ARG A 29 43.50 5.31 -0.11
N GLY A 30 42.78 5.74 0.94
CA GLY A 30 42.12 7.04 1.02
C GLY A 30 40.62 6.97 0.96
N GLU A 31 39.99 8.13 0.83
CA GLU A 31 38.55 8.28 0.70
C GLU A 31 38.11 8.05 -0.75
N THR A 32 36.94 7.42 -0.96
CA THR A 32 36.30 7.34 -2.27
C THR A 32 35.52 8.62 -2.59
N GLU A 33 35.23 8.83 -3.84
CA GLU A 33 34.18 9.79 -4.23
C GLU A 33 32.83 9.45 -3.60
N TRP A 34 31.96 10.44 -3.48
CA TRP A 34 30.60 10.24 -3.05
C TRP A 34 29.80 9.42 -4.08
N SER A 35 28.97 8.49 -3.61
CA SER A 35 28.00 7.82 -4.48
C SER A 35 27.00 8.82 -5.06
N GLU A 36 26.35 8.45 -6.16
CA GLU A 36 25.16 9.13 -6.60
C GLU A 36 24.10 9.15 -5.48
N PRO A 37 23.31 10.23 -5.38
CA PRO A 37 22.25 10.31 -4.38
C PRO A 37 21.19 9.22 -4.57
N ALA A 38 20.99 8.41 -3.55
CA ALA A 38 19.88 7.49 -3.46
C ALA A 38 18.76 8.08 -2.60
N ARG A 39 17.55 7.55 -2.73
CA ARG A 39 16.38 8.04 -1.97
C ARG A 39 15.55 6.91 -1.40
N TRP A 40 14.88 7.20 -0.32
CA TRP A 40 13.74 6.42 0.16
C TRP A 40 12.58 7.35 0.57
N GLY A 41 11.37 6.79 0.74
CA GLY A 41 10.23 7.46 1.37
C GLY A 41 9.88 6.80 2.70
N MET A 42 9.58 7.62 3.71
CA MET A 42 8.99 7.11 4.95
C MET A 42 7.52 6.80 4.70
N GLY A 43 7.05 5.68 5.23
CA GLY A 43 5.63 5.37 5.29
C GLY A 43 4.90 6.14 6.40
N PRO A 44 3.60 5.89 6.59
CA PRO A 44 2.86 6.37 7.76
C PRO A 44 3.48 5.82 9.05
N LEU A 45 3.87 6.70 9.98
CA LEU A 45 4.52 6.32 11.25
C LEU A 45 3.52 6.02 12.39
N GLY A 46 2.23 5.99 12.11
CA GLY A 46 1.19 5.65 13.07
C GLY A 46 -0.19 5.76 12.44
N GLU A 47 -1.19 5.24 13.14
CA GLU A 47 -2.58 5.18 12.68
C GLU A 47 -3.14 6.53 12.23
N ILE A 48 -2.84 7.59 12.97
CA ILE A 48 -3.30 8.96 12.69
C ILE A 48 -2.80 9.48 11.33
N HIS A 49 -1.72 8.92 10.80
CA HIS A 49 -1.13 9.37 9.55
C HIS A 49 -1.67 8.62 8.32
N TRP A 50 -2.48 7.58 8.53
CA TRP A 50 -3.05 6.83 7.43
C TRP A 50 -4.13 7.59 6.68
N GLY A 51 -5.02 8.30 7.35
CA GLY A 51 -6.13 9.02 6.72
C GLY A 51 -7.25 8.15 6.16
N GLY A 52 -6.93 7.04 5.48
CA GLY A 52 -7.90 6.09 4.94
C GLY A 52 -8.56 5.22 6.01
N ARG A 53 -9.79 4.77 5.76
CA ARG A 53 -10.52 3.80 6.58
C ARG A 53 -10.41 2.39 5.98
N TRP A 54 -10.63 1.37 6.80
CA TRP A 54 -10.85 0.02 6.32
C TRP A 54 -12.20 -0.04 5.60
N ILE A 55 -12.19 -0.46 4.34
CA ILE A 55 -13.38 -0.65 3.51
C ILE A 55 -13.44 -2.08 2.99
N GLY A 56 -14.63 -2.61 2.78
CA GLY A 56 -14.88 -3.96 2.30
C GLY A 56 -16.35 -4.32 2.46
N TRP A 57 -16.65 -5.58 2.19
CA TRP A 57 -18.00 -6.15 2.38
C TRP A 57 -17.92 -7.28 3.40
N ASP A 58 -18.59 -7.10 4.53
CA ASP A 58 -18.54 -8.04 5.68
C ASP A 58 -19.55 -9.19 5.54
N ALA A 59 -19.75 -9.67 4.32
CA ALA A 59 -20.58 -10.83 4.01
C ALA A 59 -20.09 -11.54 2.75
N ALA A 60 -20.55 -12.75 2.53
CA ALA A 60 -20.50 -13.41 1.23
C ALA A 60 -21.48 -12.71 0.25
N PHE A 61 -21.18 -12.76 -1.03
CA PHE A 61 -22.17 -12.40 -2.05
C PHE A 61 -23.19 -13.55 -2.21
N ALA A 62 -24.35 -13.26 -2.77
CA ALA A 62 -25.45 -14.24 -2.90
C ALA A 62 -25.07 -15.50 -3.70
N TRP A 63 -24.06 -15.43 -4.54
CA TRP A 63 -23.52 -16.54 -5.33
C TRP A 63 -22.32 -17.23 -4.71
N ASP A 64 -21.74 -16.68 -3.63
CA ASP A 64 -20.66 -17.32 -2.88
C ASP A 64 -21.22 -18.48 -2.04
N ARG A 65 -20.42 -19.53 -1.88
CA ARG A 65 -20.75 -20.64 -0.98
C ARG A 65 -19.78 -20.64 0.19
N GLU A 66 -20.31 -20.52 1.39
CA GLU A 66 -19.55 -20.55 2.64
C GLU A 66 -19.60 -21.93 3.27
N ASP A 67 -19.09 -22.94 2.57
CA ASP A 67 -18.89 -24.30 3.10
C ASP A 67 -17.40 -24.54 3.47
N SER A 68 -17.07 -25.77 3.85
CA SER A 68 -15.71 -26.13 4.28
C SER A 68 -14.64 -26.03 3.18
N HIS A 69 -15.02 -25.82 1.94
CA HIS A 69 -14.13 -25.73 0.77
C HIS A 69 -14.42 -24.51 -0.10
N SER A 70 -15.34 -23.67 0.32
CA SER A 70 -15.76 -22.52 -0.47
C SER A 70 -14.69 -21.43 -0.50
N ARG A 71 -14.75 -20.65 -1.56
CA ARG A 71 -13.97 -19.42 -1.75
C ARG A 71 -14.95 -18.29 -1.97
N LEU A 72 -14.64 -17.16 -1.37
CA LEU A 72 -15.36 -15.94 -1.71
C LEU A 72 -14.89 -15.43 -3.07
N SER A 73 -15.80 -14.85 -3.83
CA SER A 73 -15.46 -14.09 -5.04
C SER A 73 -14.50 -12.96 -4.70
N SER A 74 -13.61 -12.63 -5.62
CA SER A 74 -12.76 -11.46 -5.48
C SER A 74 -13.62 -10.20 -5.41
N ARG A 75 -13.21 -9.24 -4.60
CA ARG A 75 -13.87 -7.94 -4.48
C ARG A 75 -13.18 -6.96 -5.41
N TYR A 76 -13.96 -6.26 -6.21
CA TYR A 76 -13.48 -5.17 -7.04
C TYR A 76 -13.88 -3.85 -6.39
N LEU A 77 -12.89 -3.11 -5.90
CA LEU A 77 -13.10 -1.81 -5.29
C LEU A 77 -12.63 -0.72 -6.23
N ARG A 78 -13.40 0.35 -6.33
CA ARG A 78 -13.07 1.47 -7.23
C ARG A 78 -13.44 2.80 -6.63
N THR A 79 -12.60 3.81 -6.90
CA THR A 79 -12.92 5.22 -6.70
C THR A 79 -12.43 6.05 -7.87
N GLU A 80 -13.06 7.19 -8.07
CA GLU A 80 -12.65 8.21 -9.03
C GLU A 80 -12.34 9.50 -8.29
N PHE A 81 -11.37 10.24 -8.79
CA PHE A 81 -10.97 11.52 -8.21
C PHE A 81 -10.42 12.44 -9.29
N LYS A 82 -10.46 13.73 -9.00
CA LYS A 82 -9.91 14.77 -9.87
C LYS A 82 -8.70 15.40 -9.21
N THR A 83 -7.62 15.55 -9.95
CA THR A 83 -6.43 16.29 -9.48
C THR A 83 -6.68 17.78 -9.51
N GLN A 84 -5.93 18.54 -8.71
CA GLN A 84 -5.97 20.00 -8.79
C GLN A 84 -5.36 20.49 -10.12
N ALA A 85 -5.71 21.69 -10.54
CA ALA A 85 -5.15 22.36 -11.74
C ALA A 85 -3.70 22.82 -11.48
N LYS A 86 -2.84 21.87 -11.09
CA LYS A 86 -1.45 22.11 -10.69
C LYS A 86 -0.56 20.99 -11.21
N GLU A 87 0.72 21.27 -11.33
CA GLU A 87 1.71 20.28 -11.69
C GLU A 87 2.03 19.35 -10.49
N ILE A 88 1.96 18.03 -10.71
CA ILE A 88 2.30 17.03 -9.72
C ILE A 88 3.82 16.93 -9.60
N LYS A 89 4.34 17.18 -8.40
CA LYS A 89 5.73 16.94 -8.06
C LYS A 89 5.98 15.48 -7.73
N TYR A 90 5.11 14.90 -6.91
CA TYR A 90 5.18 13.50 -6.48
C TYR A 90 3.79 12.96 -6.16
N ALA A 91 3.57 11.66 -6.41
CA ALA A 91 2.41 10.94 -5.91
C ALA A 91 2.86 9.62 -5.27
N THR A 92 2.52 9.42 -4.00
CA THR A 92 2.86 8.21 -3.24
C THR A 92 1.58 7.56 -2.75
N LEU A 93 1.42 6.27 -3.03
CA LEU A 93 0.27 5.48 -2.61
C LEU A 93 0.72 4.42 -1.60
N HIS A 94 0.04 4.36 -0.46
CA HIS A 94 0.16 3.30 0.53
C HIS A 94 -1.09 2.46 0.52
N LEU A 95 -0.94 1.14 0.42
CA LEU A 95 -2.05 0.21 0.38
C LEU A 95 -1.82 -0.98 1.29
N CYS A 96 -2.80 -1.27 2.12
CA CYS A 96 -2.87 -2.46 2.95
C CYS A 96 -4.09 -3.28 2.56
N GLY A 97 -3.88 -4.56 2.19
CA GLY A 97 -4.95 -5.52 1.93
C GLY A 97 -5.00 -6.58 3.01
N LEU A 98 -6.14 -6.73 3.66
CA LEU A 98 -6.48 -7.92 4.43
C LEU A 98 -7.04 -8.95 3.46
N GLY A 99 -6.15 -9.65 2.81
CA GLY A 99 -6.30 -10.46 1.62
C GLY A 99 -5.14 -10.21 0.67
N MET A 100 -5.20 -10.71 -0.55
CA MET A 100 -4.23 -10.44 -1.60
C MET A 100 -4.82 -9.49 -2.61
N TYR A 101 -4.05 -8.53 -3.10
CA TYR A 101 -4.57 -7.52 -4.00
C TYR A 101 -3.73 -7.33 -5.26
N GLU A 102 -4.38 -6.79 -6.27
CA GLU A 102 -3.77 -6.11 -7.41
C GLU A 102 -4.30 -4.68 -7.47
N LEU A 103 -3.39 -3.73 -7.66
CA LEU A 103 -3.68 -2.30 -7.71
C LEU A 103 -3.58 -1.79 -9.15
N PHE A 104 -4.53 -0.96 -9.54
CA PHE A 104 -4.57 -0.29 -10.84
C PHE A 104 -4.83 1.20 -10.67
N ILE A 105 -4.16 2.01 -11.48
CA ILE A 105 -4.45 3.45 -11.63
C ILE A 105 -4.62 3.72 -13.12
N ASN A 106 -5.74 4.33 -13.50
CA ASN A 106 -6.08 4.64 -14.88
C ASN A 106 -5.93 3.44 -15.85
N GLY A 107 -6.29 2.25 -15.37
CA GLY A 107 -6.19 1.00 -16.12
C GLY A 107 -4.80 0.36 -16.17
N GLN A 108 -3.78 1.01 -15.61
CA GLN A 108 -2.42 0.45 -15.55
C GLN A 108 -2.20 -0.27 -14.21
N ARG A 109 -1.70 -1.50 -14.26
CA ARG A 109 -1.30 -2.25 -13.07
C ARG A 109 -0.11 -1.58 -12.38
N ILE A 110 -0.17 -1.45 -11.07
CA ILE A 110 0.86 -0.83 -10.24
C ILE A 110 1.64 -1.89 -9.49
N GLY A 111 2.96 -1.82 -9.64
CA GLY A 111 3.88 -2.80 -9.05
C GLY A 111 3.94 -4.10 -9.84
N ASP A 112 4.95 -4.87 -9.55
CA ASP A 112 5.25 -6.19 -10.15
C ASP A 112 5.06 -7.34 -9.14
N GLN A 113 4.68 -7.02 -7.91
CA GLN A 113 4.49 -8.00 -6.86
C GLN A 113 3.37 -8.97 -7.22
N VAL A 114 3.60 -10.23 -6.94
CA VAL A 114 2.61 -11.31 -7.01
C VAL A 114 2.26 -11.71 -5.57
N LEU A 115 0.98 -11.94 -5.30
CA LEU A 115 0.48 -12.34 -3.99
C LEU A 115 0.79 -11.34 -2.86
N ALA A 116 0.67 -10.05 -3.14
CA ALA A 116 0.85 -8.98 -2.16
C ALA A 116 -0.43 -8.69 -1.34
N PRO A 117 -0.30 -8.25 -0.09
CA PRO A 117 0.92 -8.21 0.71
C PRO A 117 1.30 -9.61 1.23
N ALA A 118 2.52 -9.76 1.73
CA ALA A 118 2.91 -10.99 2.42
C ALA A 118 2.02 -11.24 3.65
N PRO A 119 1.72 -12.51 3.98
CA PRO A 119 0.94 -12.83 5.17
C PRO A 119 1.69 -12.46 6.44
N SER A 120 0.97 -12.10 7.48
CA SER A 120 1.49 -11.77 8.80
C SER A 120 0.62 -12.38 9.90
N ASP A 121 0.97 -12.20 11.17
CA ASP A 121 0.04 -12.46 12.27
C ASP A 121 -0.97 -11.30 12.33
N TYR A 122 -2.09 -11.43 11.65
CA TYR A 122 -3.11 -10.39 11.52
C TYR A 122 -3.72 -9.92 12.86
N ARG A 123 -3.47 -10.64 13.95
CA ARG A 123 -3.86 -10.22 15.31
C ARG A 123 -2.93 -9.16 15.88
N ARG A 124 -1.72 -9.01 15.31
CA ARG A 124 -0.68 -8.11 15.80
C ARG A 124 -0.25 -7.08 14.77
N THR A 125 -0.06 -7.51 13.52
CA THR A 125 0.55 -6.67 12.49
C THR A 125 -0.06 -6.98 11.15
N VAL A 126 -0.33 -5.93 10.39
CA VAL A 126 -0.67 -6.02 8.97
C VAL A 126 0.38 -5.29 8.15
N LEU A 127 0.76 -5.88 7.03
CA LEU A 127 1.75 -5.30 6.14
C LEU A 127 1.07 -4.41 5.09
N TYR A 128 1.75 -3.37 4.69
CA TYR A 128 1.35 -2.52 3.58
C TYR A 128 2.48 -2.33 2.59
N ASN A 129 2.13 -2.01 1.36
CA ASN A 129 3.08 -1.64 0.32
C ASN A 129 2.98 -0.14 0.03
N SER A 130 4.10 0.43 -0.40
CA SER A 130 4.19 1.82 -0.83
C SER A 130 4.67 1.89 -2.26
N PHE A 131 3.99 2.68 -3.08
CA PHE A 131 4.26 2.82 -4.51
C PHE A 131 4.50 4.28 -4.86
N ASP A 132 5.53 4.56 -5.66
CA ASP A 132 5.66 5.83 -6.37
C ASP A 132 4.78 5.75 -7.63
N VAL A 133 3.70 6.48 -7.63
CA VAL A 133 2.70 6.48 -8.70
C VAL A 133 2.64 7.83 -9.43
N THR A 134 3.71 8.60 -9.32
CA THR A 134 3.80 9.95 -9.91
C THR A 134 3.50 9.96 -11.40
N LYS A 135 3.96 8.93 -12.12
CA LYS A 135 3.77 8.82 -13.58
C LYS A 135 2.39 8.31 -13.99
N GLN A 136 1.68 7.63 -13.09
CA GLN A 136 0.39 7.00 -13.37
C GLN A 136 -0.80 7.90 -13.02
N VAL A 137 -0.59 8.89 -12.17
CA VAL A 137 -1.60 9.89 -11.82
C VAL A 137 -1.54 11.03 -12.82
N ALA A 138 -2.64 11.26 -13.54
CA ALA A 138 -2.76 12.39 -14.46
C ALA A 138 -2.99 13.69 -13.68
N GLY A 139 -2.14 14.70 -13.94
CA GLY A 139 -2.22 16.04 -13.31
C GLY A 139 -3.05 17.03 -14.12
N GLY A 140 -3.07 18.30 -13.69
CA GLY A 140 -3.66 19.39 -14.45
C GLY A 140 -5.19 19.36 -14.50
N ASN A 141 -5.86 19.09 -13.38
CA ASN A 141 -7.32 19.00 -13.30
C ASN A 141 -7.90 17.79 -14.05
N ALA A 142 -7.13 16.73 -14.19
CA ALA A 142 -7.55 15.51 -14.88
C ALA A 142 -8.35 14.59 -13.98
N ASP A 143 -9.27 13.84 -14.58
CA ASP A 143 -9.97 12.74 -13.93
C ASP A 143 -9.07 11.50 -13.85
N ASN A 144 -9.09 10.84 -12.72
CA ASN A 144 -8.32 9.64 -12.43
C ASN A 144 -9.20 8.58 -11.77
N ALA A 145 -8.85 7.31 -11.93
CA ALA A 145 -9.50 6.20 -11.29
C ALA A 145 -8.48 5.29 -10.59
N ILE A 146 -8.81 4.84 -9.39
CA ILE A 146 -8.10 3.76 -8.69
C ILE A 146 -9.02 2.54 -8.69
N GLY A 147 -8.49 1.39 -9.09
CA GLY A 147 -9.13 0.09 -9.01
C GLY A 147 -8.28 -0.88 -8.20
N VAL A 148 -8.92 -1.69 -7.37
CA VAL A 148 -8.26 -2.74 -6.60
C VAL A 148 -9.05 -4.03 -6.73
N THR A 149 -8.41 -5.08 -7.21
CA THR A 149 -8.91 -6.45 -7.09
C THR A 149 -8.42 -7.02 -5.78
N LEU A 150 -9.31 -7.44 -4.90
CA LEU A 150 -9.00 -7.96 -3.57
C LEU A 150 -9.50 -9.39 -3.42
N GLY A 151 -8.57 -10.33 -3.36
CA GLY A 151 -8.84 -11.75 -3.12
C GLY A 151 -8.73 -12.12 -1.64
N ASN A 152 -9.07 -13.35 -1.33
CA ASN A 152 -9.20 -13.86 0.05
C ASN A 152 -7.85 -13.92 0.80
N GLY A 153 -6.79 -14.35 0.11
CA GLY A 153 -5.49 -14.58 0.73
C GLY A 153 -5.57 -15.49 1.97
N ARG A 154 -4.71 -15.20 2.94
CA ARG A 154 -4.69 -15.89 4.24
C ARG A 154 -5.64 -15.25 5.26
N PHE A 155 -6.22 -14.10 4.97
CA PHE A 155 -7.12 -13.42 5.88
C PHE A 155 -8.49 -14.13 5.97
N TYR A 156 -9.06 -14.49 4.82
CA TYR A 156 -10.23 -15.36 4.75
C TYR A 156 -9.81 -16.74 4.27
N THR A 157 -9.52 -17.63 5.20
CA THR A 157 -9.19 -19.00 4.87
C THR A 157 -10.41 -19.90 4.96
N MET A 158 -10.57 -20.75 3.97
CA MET A 158 -11.52 -21.85 4.05
C MET A 158 -11.23 -22.70 5.29
N ARG A 159 -12.27 -23.09 6.00
CA ARG A 159 -12.19 -24.10 7.04
C ARG A 159 -11.84 -25.42 6.38
N GLN A 160 -10.59 -25.74 6.29
CA GLN A 160 -10.20 -27.09 5.95
C GLN A 160 -10.39 -27.96 7.19
N ASN A 161 -11.15 -29.03 7.04
CA ASN A 161 -11.20 -30.13 8.03
C ASN A 161 -9.88 -30.91 8.07
N TYR A 162 -8.78 -30.23 7.81
CA TYR A 162 -7.45 -30.84 7.84
C TYR A 162 -7.04 -31.01 9.29
N LYS A 163 -7.08 -32.23 9.78
CA LYS A 163 -6.52 -32.56 11.09
C LYS A 163 -4.99 -32.55 11.02
N PRO A 164 -4.27 -31.98 12.02
CA PRO A 164 -4.79 -31.52 13.31
C PRO A 164 -5.07 -30.00 13.39
N TYR A 165 -4.87 -29.21 12.34
CA TYR A 165 -4.86 -27.75 12.43
C TYR A 165 -6.05 -27.13 11.67
N LYS A 166 -7.01 -26.62 12.42
CA LYS A 166 -8.01 -25.69 11.88
C LYS A 166 -7.34 -24.33 11.70
N ILE A 167 -7.25 -23.83 10.48
CA ILE A 167 -6.77 -22.47 10.21
C ILE A 167 -7.94 -21.52 10.40
N PRO A 168 -7.90 -20.61 11.40
CA PRO A 168 -8.99 -19.68 11.64
C PRO A 168 -9.11 -18.67 10.50
N THR A 169 -10.34 -18.31 10.19
CA THR A 169 -10.65 -17.11 9.39
C THR A 169 -10.56 -15.88 10.29
N PHE A 170 -9.93 -14.83 9.78
CA PHE A 170 -9.81 -13.55 10.50
C PHE A 170 -10.95 -12.59 10.16
N GLY A 171 -11.72 -12.86 9.12
CA GLY A 171 -12.85 -12.07 8.65
C GLY A 171 -12.88 -11.93 7.13
N TYR A 172 -13.79 -11.13 6.62
CA TYR A 172 -13.90 -10.86 5.19
C TYR A 172 -12.80 -9.90 4.73
N PRO A 173 -12.31 -10.04 3.46
CA PRO A 173 -11.24 -9.20 2.94
C PRO A 173 -11.56 -7.71 3.02
N LYS A 174 -10.58 -6.91 3.42
CA LYS A 174 -10.69 -5.46 3.57
C LYS A 174 -9.50 -4.75 2.95
N LEU A 175 -9.71 -3.52 2.56
CA LEU A 175 -8.72 -2.63 1.97
C LEU A 175 -8.59 -1.37 2.80
N ARG A 176 -7.37 -0.87 2.93
CA ARG A 176 -7.07 0.47 3.41
C ARG A 176 -6.05 1.12 2.49
N LEU A 177 -6.37 2.31 1.99
CA LEU A 177 -5.55 3.01 1.02
C LEU A 177 -5.42 4.50 1.37
N ASN A 178 -4.25 5.04 1.10
CA ASN A 178 -3.95 6.46 1.21
C ASN A 178 -3.05 6.86 0.04
N LEU A 179 -3.56 7.67 -0.90
CA LEU A 179 -2.78 8.31 -1.95
C LEU A 179 -2.51 9.77 -1.57
N ILE A 180 -1.25 10.14 -1.60
CA ILE A 180 -0.75 11.48 -1.28
C ILE A 180 -0.15 12.08 -2.54
N ILE A 181 -0.72 13.17 -3.03
CA ILE A 181 -0.26 13.92 -4.19
C ILE A 181 0.33 15.23 -3.69
N GLU A 182 1.62 15.42 -3.93
CA GLU A 182 2.36 16.64 -3.63
C GLU A 182 2.51 17.45 -4.92
N TYR A 183 2.09 18.69 -4.91
CA TYR A 183 2.21 19.59 -6.04
C TYR A 183 3.50 20.42 -5.97
N THR A 184 3.91 21.01 -7.11
CA THR A 184 5.14 21.82 -7.18
C THR A 184 5.08 23.08 -6.34
N ASP A 185 3.87 23.59 -6.04
CA ASP A 185 3.65 24.72 -5.14
C ASP A 185 3.69 24.35 -3.64
N GLY A 186 3.96 23.08 -3.31
CA GLY A 186 4.01 22.56 -1.96
C GLY A 186 2.67 22.17 -1.35
N SER A 187 1.54 22.38 -2.05
CA SER A 187 0.24 21.91 -1.59
C SER A 187 0.10 20.39 -1.70
N ILE A 188 -0.79 19.81 -0.88
CA ILE A 188 -1.00 18.36 -0.80
C ILE A 188 -2.48 18.06 -0.99
N GLN A 189 -2.77 17.09 -1.86
CA GLN A 189 -4.07 16.46 -1.99
C GLN A 189 -3.99 15.01 -1.48
N ARG A 190 -5.04 14.55 -0.77
CA ARG A 190 -5.14 13.16 -0.30
C ARG A 190 -6.39 12.50 -0.83
N ILE A 191 -6.24 11.29 -1.32
CA ILE A 191 -7.33 10.40 -1.72
C ILE A 191 -7.24 9.18 -0.81
N ASN A 192 -8.26 8.96 -0.03
CA ASN A 192 -8.30 7.91 0.98
C ASN A 192 -9.37 6.88 0.66
N SER A 193 -9.20 5.68 1.18
CA SER A 193 -10.31 4.73 1.24
C SER A 193 -11.36 5.20 2.24
N ASP A 194 -12.60 5.31 1.78
CA ASP A 194 -13.77 5.76 2.54
C ASP A 194 -15.06 5.11 2.00
N GLU A 195 -16.19 5.51 2.54
CA GLU A 195 -17.51 5.02 2.16
C GLU A 195 -17.99 5.39 0.75
N LYS A 196 -17.27 6.27 0.05
CA LYS A 196 -17.59 6.68 -1.34
C LYS A 196 -17.08 5.70 -2.38
N TRP A 197 -16.21 4.78 -1.96
CA TRP A 197 -15.74 3.74 -2.86
C TRP A 197 -16.88 2.81 -3.26
N ARG A 198 -16.87 2.40 -4.51
CA ARG A 198 -17.79 1.37 -5.04
C ARG A 198 -17.16 0.01 -4.90
N LEU A 199 -17.97 -0.99 -4.57
CA LEU A 199 -17.54 -2.38 -4.44
C LEU A 199 -18.51 -3.29 -5.20
N THR A 200 -17.95 -4.29 -5.90
CA THR A 200 -18.65 -5.40 -6.55
C THR A 200 -17.80 -6.67 -6.49
N ALA A 201 -18.33 -7.79 -6.96
CA ALA A 201 -17.60 -9.03 -7.21
C ALA A 201 -17.78 -9.50 -8.64
#